data_c95b8656fac4a7aa780babb6ef7fc380
#
_entry.id   c95b8656fac4a7aa780babb6ef7fc380
#
_cell.length_a   1.000
_cell.length_b   1.000
_cell.length_c   1.000
_cell.angle_alpha   90.00
_cell.angle_beta   90.00
_cell.angle_gamma   90.00
#
_symmetry.space_group_name_H-M   'P 1'
#
loop_
_entity.id
_entity.type
_entity.pdbx_description
1 polymer ?
#
loop_
_entity_poly.entity_id
_entity_poly.type
_entity_poly.pdbx_seq_one_letter_code
_entity_poly.pdbx_strand_id
1 'polypeptide(L)'
;WLVLPFLWQSCAEDKGNYDYRDLNDLNISFDDAYSAISREPFVIKPEVAAKEFVPDAYTYEWKAYDQAGSQEPVVLGTALNLDVELTLAQGNYQLVLTIREKASGLYYQKSATLNVDTPLSLGWLVLCSDNGRVRLDMVSHIKETDNVYYDLLKGTELEDWLQPYQLVCDPGMQEPFYLVTGSGTTRLSNNDFQWNDSYMIGYEFGNGMYTGTVRCLASHRPGKLFVDIAGRVYYCNTLSGDGLFGSVRANGF
;
A
#
# COMPACT_ATOMS: atom_id res chain seq x y z
N TRP A 1 -11.69 42.97 -66.98
CA TRP A 1 -11.20 43.82 -65.92
C TRP A 1 -11.44 43.19 -64.60
N LEU A 2 -10.36 42.63 -64.05
CA LEU A 2 -10.36 41.93 -62.77
C LEU A 2 -9.80 42.93 -61.73
N VAL A 3 -10.62 43.38 -60.79
CA VAL A 3 -10.19 44.21 -59.67
C VAL A 3 -9.96 43.26 -58.49
N LEU A 4 -8.70 43.07 -58.09
CA LEU A 4 -8.31 42.36 -56.85
C LEU A 4 -8.52 43.33 -55.66
N PRO A 5 -9.26 42.95 -54.61
CA PRO A 5 -9.27 43.70 -53.38
C PRO A 5 -8.01 43.39 -52.56
N PHE A 6 -7.21 44.42 -52.32
CA PHE A 6 -6.14 44.38 -51.34
C PHE A 6 -6.73 44.23 -49.93
N LEU A 7 -6.53 43.05 -49.36
CA LEU A 7 -6.78 42.83 -47.94
C LEU A 7 -5.62 43.45 -47.15
N TRP A 8 -5.87 44.58 -46.54
CA TRP A 8 -4.98 45.15 -45.55
C TRP A 8 -5.03 44.26 -44.31
N GLN A 9 -4.03 43.44 -44.08
CA GLN A 9 -3.80 42.82 -42.80
C GLN A 9 -3.35 43.92 -41.83
N SER A 10 -4.26 44.40 -41.02
CA SER A 10 -3.97 45.17 -39.84
C SER A 10 -3.26 44.23 -38.84
N CYS A 11 -1.93 44.31 -38.78
CA CYS A 11 -1.24 43.88 -37.57
C CYS A 11 -1.72 44.80 -36.45
N ALA A 12 -2.54 44.28 -35.55
CA ALA A 12 -2.78 44.90 -34.26
C ALA A 12 -1.43 44.93 -33.54
N GLU A 13 -0.78 46.10 -33.45
CA GLU A 13 0.31 46.29 -32.51
C GLU A 13 -0.25 46.06 -31.13
N ASP A 14 0.19 44.97 -30.53
CA ASP A 14 0.00 44.70 -29.11
C ASP A 14 0.70 45.80 -28.33
N LYS A 15 -0.06 46.79 -27.90
CA LYS A 15 0.43 47.87 -27.02
C LYS A 15 0.58 47.30 -25.63
N GLY A 16 1.57 46.41 -25.48
CA GLY A 16 1.89 45.70 -24.26
C GLY A 16 1.72 46.52 -22.98
N ASN A 17 0.49 46.60 -22.52
CA ASN A 17 0.15 47.20 -21.23
C ASN A 17 0.11 46.08 -20.17
N TYR A 18 1.10 45.18 -20.28
CA TYR A 18 1.28 44.12 -19.31
C TYR A 18 2.11 44.66 -18.16
N ASP A 19 1.49 44.74 -17.00
CA ASP A 19 2.18 44.99 -15.74
C ASP A 19 3.00 43.73 -15.40
N TYR A 20 4.24 43.67 -15.95
CA TYR A 20 5.16 42.56 -15.68
C TYR A 20 5.58 42.66 -14.21
N ARG A 21 4.96 41.83 -13.35
CA ARG A 21 5.48 41.61 -12.01
C ARG A 21 6.68 40.70 -12.13
N ASP A 22 7.80 41.11 -11.55
CA ASP A 22 8.93 40.20 -11.35
C ASP A 22 8.45 38.97 -10.64
N LEU A 23 8.57 37.80 -11.28
CA LEU A 23 8.26 36.53 -10.65
C LEU A 23 9.27 36.29 -9.53
N ASN A 24 8.76 36.01 -8.34
CA ASN A 24 9.59 35.56 -7.24
C ASN A 24 9.89 34.09 -7.44
N ASP A 25 10.96 33.76 -8.16
CA ASP A 25 11.36 32.39 -8.42
C ASP A 25 11.72 31.69 -7.12
N LEU A 26 10.94 30.66 -6.76
CA LEU A 26 11.22 29.78 -5.65
C LEU A 26 12.09 28.62 -6.10
N ASN A 27 13.24 28.46 -5.45
CA ASN A 27 14.06 27.27 -5.61
C ASN A 27 13.88 26.37 -4.36
N ILE A 28 13.31 25.18 -4.58
CA ILE A 28 13.03 24.19 -3.53
C ILE A 28 14.11 23.14 -3.56
N SER A 29 14.77 22.87 -2.44
CA SER A 29 15.82 21.89 -2.30
C SER A 29 15.54 20.91 -1.18
N PHE A 30 15.61 19.61 -1.49
CA PHE A 30 15.66 18.48 -0.60
C PHE A 30 16.20 17.27 -1.39
N ASP A 31 16.52 16.16 -0.73
CA ASP A 31 17.12 14.98 -1.37
C ASP A 31 16.23 14.41 -2.48
N ASP A 32 16.86 13.86 -3.52
CA ASP A 32 16.15 13.30 -4.67
C ASP A 32 15.60 11.89 -4.44
N ALA A 33 16.02 11.23 -3.33
CA ALA A 33 15.58 9.88 -2.98
C ALA A 33 15.54 9.68 -1.47
N TYR A 34 14.50 8.97 -1.02
CA TYR A 34 14.28 8.57 0.36
C TYR A 34 13.95 7.09 0.46
N SER A 35 14.32 6.48 1.59
CA SER A 35 13.85 5.18 2.02
C SER A 35 13.22 5.32 3.39
N ALA A 36 12.01 4.83 3.55
CA ALA A 36 11.26 4.91 4.79
C ALA A 36 10.58 3.58 5.11
N ILE A 37 10.15 3.43 6.35
CA ILE A 37 9.40 2.27 6.83
C ILE A 37 7.98 2.72 7.13
N SER A 38 7.00 1.97 6.64
CA SER A 38 5.59 2.20 6.95
C SER A 38 5.34 2.15 8.45
N ARG A 39 4.51 3.03 8.97
CA ARG A 39 4.18 3.20 10.39
C ARG A 39 5.34 3.72 11.26
N GLU A 40 6.41 4.23 10.66
CA GLU A 40 7.47 4.93 11.37
C GLU A 40 7.42 6.44 11.09
N PRO A 41 8.01 7.27 11.98
CA PRO A 41 8.15 8.70 11.75
C PRO A 41 8.95 8.99 10.47
N PHE A 42 8.44 9.86 9.62
CA PHE A 42 9.08 10.30 8.40
C PHE A 42 9.13 11.82 8.34
N VAL A 43 10.34 12.38 8.28
CA VAL A 43 10.58 13.82 8.38
C VAL A 43 11.39 14.32 7.21
N ILE A 44 10.89 15.37 6.52
CA ILE A 44 11.63 16.12 5.50
C ILE A 44 11.54 17.60 5.84
N LYS A 45 12.67 18.29 5.78
CA LYS A 45 12.79 19.74 5.97
C LYS A 45 13.37 20.36 4.71
N PRO A 46 12.52 20.81 3.76
CA PRO A 46 13.00 21.43 2.53
C PRO A 46 13.61 22.80 2.81
N GLU A 47 14.62 23.15 2.04
CA GLU A 47 15.12 24.51 1.94
C GLU A 47 14.42 25.24 0.79
N VAL A 48 14.00 26.47 1.05
CA VAL A 48 13.36 27.34 0.05
C VAL A 48 14.19 28.60 -0.10
N ALA A 49 14.77 28.79 -1.28
CA ALA A 49 15.52 30.00 -1.64
C ALA A 49 14.69 30.86 -2.58
N ALA A 50 14.50 32.14 -2.24
CA ALA A 50 13.83 33.16 -3.06
C ALA A 50 14.36 34.55 -2.69
N LYS A 51 14.07 35.56 -3.53
CA LYS A 51 14.39 36.96 -3.19
C LYS A 51 13.68 37.42 -1.92
N GLU A 52 12.43 37.02 -1.78
CA GLU A 52 11.62 37.25 -0.60
C GLU A 52 10.73 36.03 -0.35
N PHE A 53 10.86 35.42 0.83
CA PHE A 53 10.07 34.25 1.20
C PHE A 53 9.36 34.50 2.54
N VAL A 54 8.04 34.69 2.45
CA VAL A 54 7.17 34.83 3.63
C VAL A 54 6.30 33.55 3.68
N PRO A 55 6.58 32.61 4.59
CA PRO A 55 5.89 31.30 4.61
C PRO A 55 4.36 31.40 4.59
N ASP A 56 3.78 32.38 5.29
CA ASP A 56 2.34 32.56 5.40
C ASP A 56 1.66 33.01 4.09
N ALA A 57 2.45 33.49 3.11
CA ALA A 57 1.94 33.85 1.79
C ALA A 57 1.69 32.64 0.89
N TYR A 58 2.10 31.44 1.32
CA TYR A 58 2.01 30.21 0.54
C TYR A 58 1.14 29.16 1.21
N THR A 59 0.68 28.22 0.41
CA THR A 59 0.12 26.92 0.86
C THR A 59 1.04 25.81 0.40
N TYR A 60 1.05 24.73 1.15
CA TYR A 60 1.93 23.60 0.93
C TYR A 60 1.10 22.32 0.82
N GLU A 61 1.54 21.41 -0.03
CA GLU A 61 0.93 20.10 -0.16
C GLU A 61 2.00 19.06 -0.51
N TRP A 62 2.11 18.03 0.33
CA TRP A 62 2.92 16.86 0.07
C TRP A 62 2.03 15.73 -0.40
N LYS A 63 2.34 15.21 -1.58
CA LYS A 63 1.63 14.05 -2.15
C LYS A 63 2.59 12.93 -2.49
N ALA A 64 2.15 11.71 -2.24
CA ALA A 64 2.78 10.49 -2.71
C ALA A 64 1.94 9.87 -3.83
N TYR A 65 2.57 9.65 -4.98
CA TYR A 65 1.99 9.01 -6.16
C TYR A 65 2.58 7.61 -6.27
N ASP A 66 1.73 6.59 -6.25
CA ASP A 66 2.16 5.21 -6.49
C ASP A 66 2.70 5.06 -7.91
N GLN A 67 3.97 4.63 -8.05
CA GLN A 67 4.60 4.45 -9.37
C GLN A 67 4.01 3.26 -10.15
N ALA A 68 3.37 2.31 -9.49
CA ALA A 68 2.63 1.24 -10.15
C ALA A 68 1.29 1.72 -10.72
N GLY A 69 0.83 2.94 -10.35
CA GLY A 69 -0.42 3.52 -10.84
C GLY A 69 -1.68 2.81 -10.35
N SER A 70 -1.56 2.02 -9.30
CA SER A 70 -2.65 1.19 -8.78
C SER A 70 -3.52 1.91 -7.75
N GLN A 71 -3.06 3.05 -7.21
CA GLN A 71 -3.74 3.78 -6.15
C GLN A 71 -3.86 5.28 -6.46
N GLU A 72 -4.89 5.92 -5.90
CA GLU A 72 -5.02 7.37 -5.90
C GLU A 72 -3.89 8.02 -5.09
N PRO A 73 -3.44 9.24 -5.48
CA PRO A 73 -2.40 9.94 -4.74
C PRO A 73 -2.78 10.21 -3.29
N VAL A 74 -1.87 9.92 -2.37
CA VAL A 74 -2.08 10.12 -0.93
C VAL A 74 -1.50 11.45 -0.50
N VAL A 75 -2.30 12.29 0.16
CA VAL A 75 -1.83 13.53 0.80
C VAL A 75 -1.17 13.18 2.13
N LEU A 76 0.12 13.47 2.26
CA LEU A 76 0.90 13.21 3.47
C LEU A 76 0.90 14.40 4.43
N GLY A 77 0.84 15.63 3.93
CA GLY A 77 0.87 16.81 4.78
C GLY A 77 0.61 18.11 4.02
N THR A 78 0.30 19.18 4.77
CA THR A 78 -0.02 20.51 4.26
C THR A 78 0.84 21.62 4.89
N ALA A 79 1.95 21.25 5.52
CA ALA A 79 2.96 22.17 6.03
C ALA A 79 4.22 22.17 5.14
N LEU A 80 5.07 23.19 5.25
CA LEU A 80 6.33 23.24 4.53
C LEU A 80 7.20 22.03 4.92
N ASN A 81 7.41 21.82 6.21
CA ASN A 81 8.08 20.62 6.70
C ASN A 81 7.11 19.46 6.73
N LEU A 82 7.51 18.33 6.22
CA LEU A 82 6.80 17.08 6.39
C LEU A 82 7.30 16.43 7.68
N ASP A 83 6.38 16.16 8.62
CA ASP A 83 6.64 15.46 9.88
C ASP A 83 5.40 14.63 10.19
N VAL A 84 5.44 13.36 9.82
CA VAL A 84 4.27 12.47 9.86
C VAL A 84 4.67 11.05 10.24
N GLU A 85 3.75 10.30 10.82
CA GLU A 85 3.82 8.84 10.79
C GLU A 85 3.40 8.37 9.40
N LEU A 86 4.29 7.64 8.71
CA LEU A 86 4.08 7.26 7.32
C LEU A 86 3.05 6.12 7.22
N THR A 87 1.90 6.38 6.63
CA THR A 87 0.81 5.39 6.48
C THR A 87 0.77 4.71 5.11
N LEU A 88 1.76 4.98 4.25
CA LEU A 88 1.84 4.35 2.93
C LEU A 88 2.11 2.85 3.04
N ALA A 89 1.49 2.07 2.14
CA ALA A 89 1.82 0.67 1.97
C ALA A 89 3.24 0.49 1.40
N GLN A 90 3.78 -0.72 1.47
CA GLN A 90 5.05 -1.05 0.82
C GLN A 90 4.96 -0.78 -0.68
N GLY A 91 5.96 -0.07 -1.22
CA GLY A 91 6.00 0.26 -2.64
C GLY A 91 6.96 1.40 -2.98
N ASN A 92 7.00 1.72 -4.27
CA ASN A 92 7.78 2.84 -4.79
C ASN A 92 6.83 3.99 -5.13
N TYR A 93 7.12 5.15 -4.59
CA TYR A 93 6.32 6.34 -4.77
C TYR A 93 7.14 7.48 -5.36
N GLN A 94 6.46 8.36 -6.11
CA GLN A 94 6.96 9.68 -6.39
C GLN A 94 6.39 10.64 -5.34
N LEU A 95 7.26 11.17 -4.49
CA LEU A 95 6.91 12.19 -3.51
C LEU A 95 7.00 13.56 -4.17
N VAL A 96 5.97 14.40 -4.02
CA VAL A 96 5.91 15.74 -4.62
C VAL A 96 5.53 16.76 -3.55
N LEU A 97 6.38 17.77 -3.36
CA LEU A 97 6.01 19.00 -2.66
C LEU A 97 5.50 20.03 -3.66
N THR A 98 4.31 20.52 -3.44
CA THR A 98 3.74 21.66 -4.15
C THR A 98 3.66 22.86 -3.22
N ILE A 99 4.30 23.96 -3.58
CA ILE A 99 4.21 25.26 -2.90
C ILE A 99 3.42 26.19 -3.79
N ARG A 100 2.29 26.71 -3.32
CA ARG A 100 1.42 27.59 -4.09
C ARG A 100 1.31 28.96 -3.44
N GLU A 101 1.60 30.01 -4.18
CA GLU A 101 1.39 31.40 -3.74
C GLU A 101 -0.10 31.74 -3.69
N LYS A 102 -0.57 32.21 -2.53
CA LYS A 102 -2.00 32.52 -2.31
C LYS A 102 -2.51 33.67 -3.17
N ALA A 103 -1.65 34.66 -3.43
CA ALA A 103 -2.04 35.89 -4.15
C ALA A 103 -2.18 35.70 -5.66
N SER A 104 -1.25 34.98 -6.29
CA SER A 104 -1.20 34.79 -7.74
C SER A 104 -1.74 33.44 -8.20
N GLY A 105 -1.76 32.43 -7.29
CA GLY A 105 -2.06 31.05 -7.61
C GLY A 105 -0.89 30.32 -8.32
N LEU A 106 0.24 30.96 -8.54
CA LEU A 106 1.44 30.33 -9.08
C LEU A 106 1.89 29.20 -8.14
N TYR A 107 2.40 28.13 -8.71
CA TYR A 107 2.89 27.00 -7.93
C TYR A 107 4.27 26.55 -8.40
N TYR A 108 5.03 26.03 -7.47
CA TYR A 108 6.35 25.47 -7.63
C TYR A 108 6.35 24.05 -7.11
N GLN A 109 7.07 23.16 -7.77
CA GLN A 109 7.12 21.75 -7.39
C GLN A 109 8.54 21.24 -7.37
N LYS A 110 8.82 20.39 -6.38
CA LYS A 110 10.00 19.53 -6.33
C LYS A 110 9.55 18.11 -6.04
N SER A 111 10.14 17.15 -6.72
CA SER A 111 9.84 15.73 -6.52
C SER A 111 11.08 14.95 -6.08
N ALA A 112 10.83 13.84 -5.40
CA ALA A 112 11.81 12.83 -5.02
C ALA A 112 11.22 11.44 -5.22
N THR A 113 12.08 10.43 -5.29
CA THR A 113 11.65 9.03 -5.17
C THR A 113 11.54 8.66 -3.68
N LEU A 114 10.50 7.92 -3.32
CA LEU A 114 10.31 7.39 -1.98
C LEU A 114 10.09 5.89 -2.07
N ASN A 115 11.03 5.11 -1.54
CA ASN A 115 10.88 3.68 -1.36
C ASN A 115 10.34 3.44 0.05
N VAL A 116 9.16 2.83 0.16
CA VAL A 116 8.53 2.47 1.42
C VAL A 116 8.64 0.97 1.63
N ASP A 117 9.36 0.58 2.67
CA ASP A 117 9.39 -0.78 3.16
C ASP A 117 8.35 -0.97 4.27
N THR A 118 7.95 -2.23 4.49
CA THR A 118 7.14 -2.58 5.64
C THR A 118 8.01 -3.26 6.70
N PRO A 119 7.82 -2.96 8.00
CA PRO A 119 8.51 -3.69 9.06
C PRO A 119 8.15 -5.19 9.06
N LEU A 120 7.10 -5.55 8.31
CA LEU A 120 6.54 -6.89 8.23
C LEU A 120 7.09 -7.71 7.03
N SER A 121 8.02 -7.16 6.26
CA SER A 121 8.55 -7.81 5.04
C SER A 121 9.63 -8.84 5.31
N LEU A 122 10.35 -8.75 6.42
CA LEU A 122 11.48 -9.61 6.74
C LEU A 122 11.50 -9.98 8.23
N GLY A 123 11.46 -11.26 8.53
CA GLY A 123 11.50 -11.76 9.92
C GLY A 123 10.67 -13.02 10.12
N TRP A 124 10.19 -13.24 11.33
CA TRP A 124 9.40 -14.40 11.72
C TRP A 124 8.01 -14.00 12.18
N LEU A 125 6.99 -14.62 11.60
CA LEU A 125 5.63 -14.58 12.11
C LEU A 125 5.45 -15.67 13.16
N VAL A 126 4.88 -15.31 14.30
CA VAL A 126 4.66 -16.21 15.44
C VAL A 126 3.18 -16.27 15.76
N LEU A 127 2.57 -17.43 15.50
CA LEU A 127 1.18 -17.69 15.88
C LEU A 127 1.12 -18.08 17.37
N CYS A 128 0.39 -17.30 18.14
CA CYS A 128 0.25 -17.47 19.59
C CYS A 128 -1.18 -17.74 20.00
N SER A 129 -1.35 -18.34 21.19
CA SER A 129 -2.63 -18.40 21.90
C SER A 129 -2.57 -17.50 23.14
N ASP A 130 -3.48 -16.55 23.21
CA ASP A 130 -3.66 -15.70 24.39
C ASP A 130 -5.03 -16.01 25.00
N ASN A 131 -5.05 -16.83 26.05
CA ASN A 131 -6.29 -17.32 26.68
C ASN A 131 -7.27 -17.97 25.70
N GLY A 132 -6.76 -18.69 24.68
CA GLY A 132 -7.55 -19.30 23.61
C GLY A 132 -7.83 -18.38 22.43
N ARG A 133 -7.61 -17.07 22.56
CA ARG A 133 -7.69 -16.09 21.46
C ARG A 133 -6.48 -16.26 20.53
N VAL A 134 -6.70 -16.10 19.26
CA VAL A 134 -5.64 -16.08 18.24
C VAL A 134 -4.88 -14.77 18.35
N ARG A 135 -3.57 -14.85 18.42
CA ARG A 135 -2.67 -13.71 18.33
C ARG A 135 -1.55 -13.98 17.34
N LEU A 136 -1.28 -13.04 16.47
CA LEU A 136 -0.18 -13.09 15.52
C LEU A 136 0.83 -12.02 15.87
N ASP A 137 2.06 -12.42 16.17
CA ASP A 137 3.18 -11.52 16.45
C ASP A 137 4.18 -11.59 15.31
N MET A 138 4.99 -10.53 15.14
CA MET A 138 6.09 -10.48 14.19
C MET A 138 7.37 -10.11 14.90
N VAL A 139 8.41 -10.90 14.71
CA VAL A 139 9.79 -10.49 15.00
C VAL A 139 10.43 -10.05 13.69
N SER A 140 10.47 -8.75 13.48
CA SER A 140 11.01 -8.16 12.27
C SER A 140 12.51 -7.97 12.38
N HIS A 141 13.25 -8.28 11.32
CA HIS A 141 14.69 -8.08 11.23
C HIS A 141 15.00 -7.12 10.07
N ILE A 142 15.06 -5.81 10.36
CA ILE A 142 15.31 -4.78 9.36
C ILE A 142 16.50 -3.94 9.78
N LYS A 143 17.43 -3.68 8.84
CA LYS A 143 18.63 -2.87 9.08
C LYS A 143 19.44 -3.36 10.29
N GLU A 144 19.60 -4.69 10.42
CA GLU A 144 20.35 -5.34 11.51
C GLU A 144 19.75 -5.09 12.92
N THR A 145 18.48 -4.71 12.98
CA THR A 145 17.75 -4.48 14.24
C THR A 145 16.54 -5.38 14.31
N ASP A 146 16.37 -6.05 15.46
CA ASP A 146 15.18 -6.83 15.75
C ASP A 146 14.13 -5.97 16.45
N ASN A 147 12.94 -5.91 15.87
CA ASN A 147 11.78 -5.26 16.45
C ASN A 147 10.64 -6.27 16.60
N VAL A 148 9.91 -6.20 17.70
CA VAL A 148 8.78 -7.09 17.97
C VAL A 148 7.50 -6.30 17.86
N TYR A 149 6.62 -6.73 16.94
CA TYR A 149 5.28 -6.20 16.77
C TYR A 149 4.29 -7.22 17.33
N TYR A 150 3.56 -6.81 18.36
CA TYR A 150 2.60 -7.68 19.01
C TYR A 150 1.20 -7.50 18.42
N ASP A 151 0.47 -8.61 18.35
CA ASP A 151 -0.96 -8.66 18.05
C ASP A 151 -1.33 -7.95 16.74
N LEU A 152 -0.76 -8.40 15.64
CA LEU A 152 -1.01 -7.84 14.29
C LEU A 152 -2.48 -7.95 13.85
N LEU A 153 -3.28 -8.78 14.53
CA LEU A 153 -4.71 -8.95 14.26
C LEU A 153 -5.58 -7.97 15.05
N LYS A 154 -5.01 -7.22 15.98
CA LYS A 154 -5.74 -6.26 16.80
C LYS A 154 -6.36 -5.15 15.95
N GLY A 155 -7.65 -4.88 16.17
CA GLY A 155 -8.42 -3.91 15.40
C GLY A 155 -8.91 -4.43 14.05
N THR A 156 -8.67 -5.69 13.72
CA THR A 156 -9.26 -6.37 12.56
C THR A 156 -10.44 -7.23 12.98
N GLU A 157 -11.21 -7.72 12.01
CA GLU A 157 -12.33 -8.65 12.22
C GLU A 157 -11.85 -10.02 12.75
N LEU A 158 -10.54 -10.28 12.72
CA LEU A 158 -9.93 -11.52 13.20
C LEU A 158 -9.50 -11.41 14.68
N GLU A 159 -9.59 -10.24 15.31
CA GLU A 159 -9.11 -10.01 16.68
C GLU A 159 -9.69 -11.01 17.70
N ASP A 160 -10.98 -11.35 17.56
CA ASP A 160 -11.68 -12.24 18.49
C ASP A 160 -11.69 -13.71 18.08
N TRP A 161 -10.92 -14.09 17.07
CA TRP A 161 -10.83 -15.48 16.63
C TRP A 161 -10.15 -16.36 17.69
N LEU A 162 -10.60 -17.61 17.76
CA LEU A 162 -10.21 -18.54 18.81
C LEU A 162 -9.51 -19.78 18.24
N GLN A 163 -8.76 -20.47 19.11
CA GLN A 163 -8.12 -21.75 18.83
C GLN A 163 -7.16 -21.70 17.65
N PRO A 164 -5.98 -21.08 17.80
CA PRO A 164 -4.96 -21.10 16.76
C PRO A 164 -4.46 -22.52 16.52
N TYR A 165 -4.48 -22.97 15.26
CA TYR A 165 -3.98 -24.28 14.89
C TYR A 165 -2.67 -24.18 14.10
N GLN A 166 -2.64 -23.36 13.08
CA GLN A 166 -1.50 -23.32 12.17
C GLN A 166 -1.40 -21.98 11.43
N LEU A 167 -0.17 -21.57 11.15
CA LEU A 167 0.16 -20.54 10.16
C LEU A 167 0.94 -21.20 9.03
N VAL A 168 0.50 -21.02 7.80
CA VAL A 168 1.13 -21.59 6.60
C VAL A 168 1.57 -20.47 5.69
N CYS A 169 2.77 -20.56 5.13
CA CYS A 169 3.25 -19.67 4.12
C CYS A 169 3.34 -20.39 2.76
N ASP A 170 2.69 -19.86 1.73
CA ASP A 170 2.82 -20.29 0.35
C ASP A 170 3.45 -19.15 -0.49
N PRO A 171 4.78 -19.14 -0.64
CA PRO A 171 5.48 -18.03 -1.32
C PRO A 171 5.14 -17.89 -2.82
N GLY A 172 4.33 -18.81 -3.35
CA GLY A 172 3.87 -18.75 -4.74
C GLY A 172 2.60 -17.96 -4.95
N MET A 173 1.98 -17.46 -3.88
CA MET A 173 0.73 -16.69 -3.92
C MET A 173 0.97 -15.21 -3.63
N GLN A 174 0.04 -14.37 -4.07
CA GLN A 174 0.06 -12.93 -3.79
C GLN A 174 -0.23 -12.67 -2.31
N GLU A 175 -1.19 -13.40 -1.72
CA GLU A 175 -1.44 -13.46 -0.28
C GLU A 175 -0.95 -14.80 0.26
N PRO A 176 0.34 -14.88 0.67
CA PRO A 176 1.00 -16.16 0.90
C PRO A 176 0.66 -16.81 2.24
N PHE A 177 0.05 -16.08 3.18
CA PHE A 177 -0.19 -16.57 4.53
C PHE A 177 -1.61 -17.11 4.70
N TYR A 178 -1.71 -18.35 5.21
CA TYR A 178 -2.96 -18.92 5.67
C TYR A 178 -2.94 -19.00 7.19
N LEU A 179 -3.95 -18.40 7.82
CA LEU A 179 -4.24 -18.52 9.24
C LEU A 179 -5.33 -19.59 9.44
N VAL A 180 -4.98 -20.69 10.09
CA VAL A 180 -5.88 -21.82 10.38
C VAL A 180 -6.23 -21.81 11.85
N THR A 181 -7.52 -21.70 12.16
CA THR A 181 -8.04 -21.58 13.54
C THR A 181 -9.33 -22.36 13.71
N GLY A 182 -9.80 -22.49 14.96
CA GLY A 182 -11.11 -23.06 15.26
C GLY A 182 -12.27 -22.17 14.81
N SER A 183 -12.08 -20.86 14.75
CA SER A 183 -13.09 -19.91 14.27
C SER A 183 -13.22 -19.87 12.74
N GLY A 184 -12.16 -20.23 12.01
CA GLY A 184 -12.15 -20.23 10.57
C GLY A 184 -10.75 -20.40 9.99
N THR A 185 -10.67 -20.43 8.67
CA THR A 185 -9.40 -20.42 7.93
C THR A 185 -9.46 -19.36 6.86
N THR A 186 -8.44 -18.52 6.82
CA THR A 186 -8.38 -17.37 5.92
C THR A 186 -6.96 -17.11 5.44
N ARG A 187 -6.82 -16.42 4.33
CA ARG A 187 -5.54 -15.81 3.93
C ARG A 187 -5.37 -14.46 4.66
N LEU A 188 -4.16 -13.97 4.67
CA LEU A 188 -3.80 -12.64 5.13
C LEU A 188 -3.02 -11.92 4.04
N SER A 189 -3.18 -10.60 3.94
CA SER A 189 -2.39 -9.75 3.06
C SER A 189 -0.90 -9.86 3.40
N ASN A 190 -0.06 -9.83 2.38
CA ASN A 190 1.39 -9.96 2.53
C ASN A 190 2.04 -8.70 3.13
N ASN A 191 1.43 -7.54 2.94
CA ASN A 191 2.09 -6.27 3.23
C ASN A 191 1.75 -5.72 4.62
N ASP A 192 0.53 -5.95 5.08
CA ASP A 192 0.00 -5.31 6.28
C ASP A 192 -0.85 -6.25 7.15
N PHE A 193 -0.96 -7.53 6.75
CA PHE A 193 -1.81 -8.55 7.38
C PHE A 193 -3.28 -8.15 7.47
N GLN A 194 -3.71 -7.18 6.65
CA GLN A 194 -5.12 -6.83 6.55
C GLN A 194 -5.94 -8.00 6.03
N TRP A 195 -7.19 -8.02 6.44
CA TRP A 195 -8.13 -9.05 6.09
C TRP A 195 -9.24 -8.53 5.19
N ASN A 196 -9.80 -9.45 4.40
CA ASN A 196 -10.95 -9.21 3.54
C ASN A 196 -11.78 -10.49 3.50
N ASP A 197 -13.09 -10.38 3.50
CA ASP A 197 -14.02 -11.52 3.42
C ASP A 197 -13.68 -12.52 2.30
N SER A 198 -13.23 -12.03 1.16
CA SER A 198 -12.84 -12.89 0.02
C SER A 198 -11.60 -13.76 0.29
N TYR A 199 -10.87 -13.53 1.39
CA TYR A 199 -9.72 -14.32 1.79
C TYR A 199 -10.11 -15.61 2.53
N MET A 200 -11.37 -15.74 2.94
CA MET A 200 -11.84 -16.98 3.59
C MET A 200 -11.66 -18.18 2.67
N ILE A 201 -11.18 -19.29 3.25
CA ILE A 201 -10.92 -20.54 2.50
C ILE A 201 -12.15 -21.04 1.74
N GLY A 202 -13.34 -20.68 2.18
CA GLY A 202 -14.59 -21.03 1.51
C GLY A 202 -14.69 -20.56 0.07
N TYR A 203 -14.07 -19.43 -0.25
CA TYR A 203 -14.04 -18.89 -1.62
C TYR A 203 -13.04 -19.61 -2.54
N GLU A 204 -12.19 -20.47 -1.99
CA GLU A 204 -11.28 -21.31 -2.78
C GLU A 204 -11.91 -22.64 -3.22
N PHE A 205 -13.24 -22.74 -3.26
CA PHE A 205 -13.99 -23.90 -3.76
C PHE A 205 -14.74 -23.58 -5.04
N GLY A 206 -14.61 -24.45 -6.04
CA GLY A 206 -15.18 -24.24 -7.38
C GLY A 206 -16.71 -24.30 -7.46
N ASN A 207 -17.40 -24.78 -6.43
CA ASN A 207 -18.86 -24.98 -6.43
C ASN A 207 -19.60 -24.37 -5.25
N GLY A 208 -19.00 -23.45 -4.58
CA GLY A 208 -19.59 -22.75 -3.47
C GLY A 208 -18.73 -22.76 -2.21
N MET A 209 -19.16 -22.02 -1.22
CA MET A 209 -18.38 -21.82 -0.01
C MET A 209 -18.27 -23.11 0.81
N TYR A 210 -17.08 -23.49 1.15
CA TYR A 210 -16.82 -24.47 2.18
C TYR A 210 -17.12 -23.86 3.57
N THR A 211 -17.96 -24.50 4.33
CA THR A 211 -18.41 -24.02 5.67
C THR A 211 -17.86 -24.85 6.82
N GLY A 212 -16.98 -25.81 6.55
CA GLY A 212 -16.37 -26.64 7.60
C GLY A 212 -15.20 -25.95 8.29
N THR A 213 -14.71 -26.57 9.35
CA THR A 213 -13.52 -26.11 10.06
C THR A 213 -12.30 -26.89 9.59
N VAL A 214 -11.31 -26.21 9.10
CA VAL A 214 -10.01 -26.77 8.70
C VAL A 214 -9.19 -27.04 9.97
N ARG A 215 -8.56 -28.21 10.04
CA ARG A 215 -7.65 -28.56 11.13
C ARG A 215 -6.19 -28.32 10.76
N CYS A 216 -5.81 -28.67 9.57
CA CYS A 216 -4.48 -28.37 9.05
C CYS A 216 -4.51 -28.17 7.54
N LEU A 217 -3.59 -27.36 7.05
CA LEU A 217 -3.39 -27.03 5.65
C LEU A 217 -1.93 -27.21 5.30
N ALA A 218 -1.66 -27.78 4.13
CA ALA A 218 -0.34 -27.78 3.51
C ALA A 218 -0.45 -27.16 2.13
N SER A 219 0.41 -26.20 1.85
CA SER A 219 0.50 -25.57 0.55
C SER A 219 1.93 -25.67 0.05
N HIS A 220 2.09 -26.28 -1.10
CA HIS A 220 3.37 -26.36 -1.81
C HIS A 220 3.09 -26.71 -3.27
N ARG A 221 3.72 -26.01 -4.19
CA ARG A 221 3.56 -26.34 -5.61
C ARG A 221 3.94 -27.80 -5.88
N PRO A 222 3.13 -28.59 -6.57
CA PRO A 222 2.02 -28.18 -7.45
C PRO A 222 0.62 -28.16 -6.82
N GLY A 223 0.45 -28.20 -5.51
CA GLY A 223 -0.89 -28.22 -4.97
C GLY A 223 -1.04 -27.82 -3.52
N LYS A 224 -2.29 -27.64 -3.13
CA LYS A 224 -2.72 -27.40 -1.76
C LYS A 224 -3.56 -28.59 -1.27
N LEU A 225 -3.40 -28.92 -0.02
CA LEU A 225 -4.17 -29.97 0.64
C LEU A 225 -4.59 -29.47 2.01
N PHE A 226 -5.85 -29.67 2.37
CA PHE A 226 -6.24 -29.50 3.76
C PHE A 226 -7.04 -30.70 4.29
N VAL A 227 -7.03 -30.83 5.61
CA VAL A 227 -7.82 -31.79 6.36
C VAL A 227 -8.73 -31.03 7.30
N ASP A 228 -10.02 -31.30 7.28
CA ASP A 228 -10.96 -30.72 8.23
C ASP A 228 -11.04 -31.52 9.55
N ILE A 229 -11.75 -30.96 10.52
CA ILE A 229 -11.92 -31.61 11.85
C ILE A 229 -12.67 -32.93 11.78
N ALA A 230 -13.41 -33.23 10.71
CA ALA A 230 -14.08 -34.49 10.46
C ALA A 230 -13.19 -35.52 9.73
N GLY A 231 -11.91 -35.19 9.49
CA GLY A 231 -10.96 -36.03 8.79
C GLY A 231 -11.17 -36.10 7.27
N ARG A 232 -11.96 -35.20 6.69
CA ARG A 232 -12.15 -35.12 5.25
C ARG A 232 -10.96 -34.38 4.63
N VAL A 233 -10.42 -34.95 3.55
CA VAL A 233 -9.25 -34.43 2.86
C VAL A 233 -9.70 -33.76 1.55
N TYR A 234 -9.22 -32.57 1.29
CA TYR A 234 -9.47 -31.81 0.06
C TYR A 234 -8.15 -31.45 -0.60
N TYR A 235 -8.10 -31.56 -1.92
CA TYR A 235 -6.91 -31.27 -2.70
C TYR A 235 -7.22 -30.29 -3.83
N CYS A 236 -6.29 -29.38 -4.05
CA CYS A 236 -6.30 -28.44 -5.17
C CYS A 236 -4.98 -28.56 -5.93
N ASN A 237 -5.04 -28.71 -7.25
CA ASN A 237 -3.87 -28.63 -8.12
C ASN A 237 -3.66 -27.19 -8.58
N THR A 238 -2.54 -26.57 -8.21
CA THR A 238 -2.24 -25.18 -8.54
C THR A 238 -1.53 -25.01 -9.89
N LEU A 239 -1.15 -26.09 -10.56
CA LEU A 239 -0.51 -26.04 -11.90
C LEU A 239 -1.49 -26.26 -13.06
N SER A 240 -2.57 -26.95 -12.81
CA SER A 240 -3.57 -27.26 -13.84
C SER A 240 -4.97 -27.00 -13.27
N GLY A 241 -5.68 -26.03 -13.81
CA GLY A 241 -7.03 -25.69 -13.38
C GLY A 241 -7.14 -24.26 -12.88
N ASP A 242 -8.28 -23.98 -12.24
CA ASP A 242 -8.65 -22.66 -11.71
C ASP A 242 -8.00 -22.33 -10.34
N GLY A 243 -7.18 -23.24 -9.81
CA GLY A 243 -6.57 -23.06 -8.49
C GLY A 243 -7.53 -23.29 -7.32
N LEU A 244 -8.70 -23.84 -7.57
CA LEU A 244 -9.75 -24.07 -6.58
C LEU A 244 -9.75 -25.50 -6.06
N PHE A 245 -10.20 -25.70 -4.83
CA PHE A 245 -10.46 -27.01 -4.28
C PHE A 245 -11.69 -27.62 -4.93
N GLY A 246 -11.59 -28.91 -5.27
CA GLY A 246 -12.75 -29.67 -5.75
C GLY A 246 -13.85 -29.80 -4.67
N SER A 247 -15.09 -29.93 -5.11
CA SER A 247 -16.24 -30.19 -4.24
C SER A 247 -16.22 -31.56 -3.59
N VAL A 248 -15.45 -32.47 -4.16
CA VAL A 248 -15.37 -33.87 -3.72
C VAL A 248 -14.11 -34.04 -2.86
N ARG A 249 -14.29 -34.61 -1.68
CA ARG A 249 -13.18 -34.98 -0.80
C ARG A 249 -12.25 -36.00 -1.48
N ALA A 250 -10.94 -35.79 -1.35
CA ALA A 250 -9.95 -36.70 -1.95
C ALA A 250 -9.89 -38.08 -1.30
N ASN A 251 -10.36 -38.22 -0.05
CA ASN A 251 -10.44 -39.48 0.69
C ASN A 251 -11.87 -40.06 0.80
N GLY A 252 -12.76 -39.69 -0.13
CA GLY A 252 -14.11 -40.22 -0.23
C GLY A 252 -14.09 -41.61 -0.88
N PHE A 253 -14.33 -42.66 -0.12
CA PHE A 253 -14.73 -43.97 -0.56
C PHE A 253 -16.21 -44.15 -0.34
#